data_3ac59ac53543d145e23d50615f169215
#
_entry.id   3ac59ac53543d145e23d50615f169215
#
_cell.length_a   1.000
_cell.length_b   1.000
_cell.length_c   1.000
_cell.angle_alpha   90.00
_cell.angle_beta   90.00
_cell.angle_gamma   90.00
#
_symmetry.space_group_name_H-M   'P 1'
#
loop_
_entity.id
_entity.type
_entity.pdbx_description
1 polymer ?
#
loop_
_entity_poly.entity_id
_entity_poly.type
_entity_poly.pdbx_seq_one_letter_code
_entity_poly.pdbx_strand_id
1 'polypeptide(L)'
;MSHFELTTLSPLDGRYAGKLAALRPHFSEFGLIYRRLQVEVEWLKALAAESHFSEIPAFSPATIDALDAVIAGFDPAQAAEVKAIEAVTNHDVKALEYWLKKKLADNAEVMRVAEFIHFACTSEDINNLAHGLMLQAARRDVMLPALDRLLERLRELAHQFADMPMMSRTHGQPATPTTLGKELANVVARLQRARATTAKVGLLGKINGAVGNYNAHLAAYPDFDWENFSRRVVESLGLEFNPYTIQIEPHDSLAELFDAYARGNLILIDLCRDIWAYISLGYFRQKLKAGEVGSSTMPHKVNPIDFENAE
;
A
#
# COMPACT_ATOMS: atom_id res chain seq x y z
N MET A 1 -20.39 10.72 11.78
CA MET A 1 -19.01 11.14 12.09
C MET A 1 -18.82 11.08 13.60
N SER A 2 -17.80 10.40 14.09
CA SER A 2 -17.46 10.37 15.51
C SER A 2 -16.85 11.73 15.95
N HIS A 3 -16.85 12.03 17.25
CA HIS A 3 -16.15 13.23 17.76
C HIS A 3 -14.67 13.25 17.37
N PHE A 4 -14.03 12.07 17.29
CA PHE A 4 -12.66 11.94 16.84
C PHE A 4 -12.50 12.41 15.38
N GLU A 5 -13.36 11.97 14.47
CA GLU A 5 -13.31 12.38 13.05
C GLU A 5 -13.48 13.89 12.85
N LEU A 6 -14.18 14.56 13.74
CA LEU A 6 -14.36 16.04 13.68
C LEU A 6 -13.13 16.83 14.17
N THR A 7 -12.22 16.20 14.92
CA THR A 7 -11.06 16.85 15.53
C THR A 7 -9.72 16.40 14.95
N THR A 8 -9.73 15.56 13.90
CA THR A 8 -8.52 15.11 13.21
C THR A 8 -7.85 16.23 12.42
N LEU A 9 -6.52 16.21 12.36
CA LEU A 9 -5.74 17.18 11.61
C LEU A 9 -5.71 16.89 10.10
N SER A 10 -5.86 15.61 9.73
CA SER A 10 -5.88 15.20 8.33
C SER A 10 -7.32 14.98 7.84
N PRO A 11 -7.70 15.51 6.67
CA PRO A 11 -8.99 15.19 6.05
C PRO A 11 -9.14 13.71 5.70
N LEU A 12 -8.05 12.96 5.54
CA LEU A 12 -8.07 11.52 5.28
C LEU A 12 -8.67 10.74 6.46
N ASP A 13 -8.40 11.16 7.69
CA ASP A 13 -8.94 10.56 8.91
C ASP A 13 -10.22 11.22 9.43
N GLY A 14 -10.59 12.37 8.86
CA GLY A 14 -11.81 13.11 9.17
C GLY A 14 -12.85 12.98 8.05
N ARG A 15 -12.96 14.02 7.22
CA ARG A 15 -13.98 14.15 6.16
C ARG A 15 -14.08 12.95 5.23
N TYR A 16 -12.94 12.33 4.89
CA TYR A 16 -12.85 11.21 3.95
C TYR A 16 -12.67 9.85 4.62
N ALA A 17 -12.69 9.77 5.95
CA ALA A 17 -12.44 8.56 6.72
C ALA A 17 -13.28 7.36 6.23
N GLY A 18 -14.58 7.57 5.99
CA GLY A 18 -15.48 6.52 5.50
C GLY A 18 -15.16 6.02 4.08
N LYS A 19 -14.59 6.87 3.22
CA LYS A 19 -14.19 6.51 1.85
C LYS A 19 -12.88 5.74 1.83
N LEU A 20 -12.03 5.91 2.85
CA LEU A 20 -10.68 5.36 2.93
C LEU A 20 -10.55 4.19 3.91
N ALA A 21 -11.67 3.70 4.45
CA ALA A 21 -11.66 2.64 5.47
C ALA A 21 -10.88 1.39 5.04
N ALA A 22 -10.93 1.01 3.76
CA ALA A 22 -10.22 -0.14 3.20
C ALA A 22 -8.68 0.03 3.18
N LEU A 23 -8.16 1.27 3.26
CA LEU A 23 -6.72 1.54 3.30
C LEU A 23 -6.15 1.51 4.73
N ARG A 24 -6.99 1.63 5.76
CA ARG A 24 -6.54 1.67 7.17
C ARG A 24 -5.74 0.44 7.59
N PRO A 25 -6.11 -0.81 7.24
CA PRO A 25 -5.31 -1.98 7.59
C PRO A 25 -3.91 -1.99 6.97
N HIS A 26 -3.72 -1.22 5.88
CA HIS A 26 -2.45 -1.15 5.16
C HIS A 26 -1.57 0.02 5.59
N PHE A 27 -2.12 1.24 5.77
CA PHE A 27 -1.34 2.47 5.93
C PHE A 27 -1.47 3.14 7.29
N SER A 28 -2.09 2.48 8.26
CA SER A 28 -2.10 2.95 9.65
C SER A 28 -0.84 2.48 10.40
N GLU A 29 -0.62 3.03 11.60
CA GLU A 29 0.40 2.54 12.53
C GLU A 29 0.22 1.04 12.83
N PHE A 30 -1.02 0.59 12.99
CA PHE A 30 -1.35 -0.84 13.09
C PHE A 30 -0.85 -1.63 11.88
N GLY A 31 -1.08 -1.13 10.66
CA GLY A 31 -0.62 -1.78 9.43
C GLY A 31 0.90 -1.92 9.38
N LEU A 32 1.63 -0.90 9.81
CA LEU A 32 3.10 -0.94 9.88
C LEU A 32 3.57 -1.96 10.91
N ILE A 33 3.03 -1.95 12.14
CA ILE A 33 3.40 -2.91 13.18
C ILE A 33 3.10 -4.34 12.73
N TYR A 34 1.94 -4.57 12.11
CA TYR A 34 1.56 -5.86 11.55
C TYR A 34 2.58 -6.38 10.52
N ARG A 35 3.02 -5.52 9.60
CA ARG A 35 4.01 -5.93 8.58
C ARG A 35 5.41 -6.14 9.15
N ARG A 36 5.81 -5.35 10.13
CA ARG A 36 7.05 -5.59 10.88
C ARG A 36 7.00 -6.96 11.58
N LEU A 37 5.89 -7.28 12.24
CA LEU A 37 5.68 -8.59 12.87
C LEU A 37 5.82 -9.72 11.84
N GLN A 38 5.19 -9.58 10.68
CA GLN A 38 5.31 -10.56 9.59
C GLN A 38 6.77 -10.77 9.19
N VAL A 39 7.53 -9.71 8.98
CA VAL A 39 8.96 -9.79 8.58
C VAL A 39 9.79 -10.49 9.66
N GLU A 40 9.64 -10.13 10.93
CA GLU A 40 10.39 -10.74 12.04
C GLU A 40 10.10 -12.24 12.15
N VAL A 41 8.86 -12.64 12.03
CA VAL A 41 8.46 -14.05 12.11
C VAL A 41 9.00 -14.82 10.90
N GLU A 42 8.86 -14.29 9.68
CA GLU A 42 9.37 -14.95 8.48
C GLU A 42 10.90 -15.05 8.47
N TRP A 43 11.60 -14.03 8.99
CA TRP A 43 13.05 -14.09 9.19
C TRP A 43 13.44 -15.24 10.14
N LEU A 44 12.80 -15.33 11.32
CA LEU A 44 13.06 -16.39 12.28
C LEU A 44 12.76 -17.78 11.71
N LYS A 45 11.63 -17.94 11.00
CA LYS A 45 11.27 -19.20 10.31
C LYS A 45 12.30 -19.60 9.27
N ALA A 46 12.78 -18.63 8.49
CA ALA A 46 13.79 -18.87 7.48
C ALA A 46 15.13 -19.32 8.10
N LEU A 47 15.57 -18.67 9.18
CA LEU A 47 16.77 -19.07 9.93
C LEU A 47 16.63 -20.51 10.46
N ALA A 48 15.49 -20.86 11.05
CA ALA A 48 15.24 -22.19 11.59
C ALA A 48 15.13 -23.29 10.49
N ALA A 49 14.82 -22.90 9.27
CA ALA A 49 14.77 -23.84 8.14
C ALA A 49 16.17 -24.15 7.55
N GLU A 50 17.21 -23.37 7.89
CA GLU A 50 18.56 -23.56 7.40
C GLU A 50 19.35 -24.54 8.27
N SER A 51 19.78 -25.65 7.68
CA SER A 51 20.57 -26.67 8.39
C SER A 51 21.98 -26.21 8.79
N HIS A 52 22.44 -25.08 8.28
CA HIS A 52 23.75 -24.50 8.60
C HIS A 52 23.84 -24.00 10.04
N PHE A 53 22.72 -23.52 10.60
CA PHE A 53 22.69 -22.93 11.96
C PHE A 53 22.39 -24.01 13.00
N SER A 54 23.45 -24.66 13.52
CA SER A 54 23.30 -25.73 14.51
C SER A 54 22.61 -25.27 15.81
N GLU A 55 22.70 -23.98 16.14
CA GLU A 55 22.09 -23.36 17.32
C GLU A 55 20.58 -23.15 17.14
N ILE A 56 20.09 -23.15 15.89
CA ILE A 56 18.68 -22.94 15.55
C ILE A 56 18.13 -24.22 14.92
N PRO A 57 17.64 -25.18 15.71
CA PRO A 57 17.05 -26.39 15.13
C PRO A 57 15.78 -26.06 14.34
N ALA A 58 15.50 -26.89 13.33
CA ALA A 58 14.26 -26.78 12.59
C ALA A 58 13.04 -26.83 13.51
N PHE A 59 12.11 -25.91 13.31
CA PHE A 59 10.88 -25.88 14.08
C PHE A 59 9.95 -27.05 13.70
N SER A 60 9.23 -27.54 14.69
CA SER A 60 8.13 -28.49 14.45
C SER A 60 6.99 -27.82 13.67
N PRO A 61 6.15 -28.60 12.96
CA PRO A 61 4.94 -28.04 12.34
C PRO A 61 4.05 -27.27 13.33
N ALA A 62 3.93 -27.74 14.56
CA ALA A 62 3.15 -27.07 15.59
C ALA A 62 3.71 -25.69 15.96
N THR A 63 5.04 -25.54 15.97
CA THR A 63 5.69 -24.24 16.22
C THR A 63 5.53 -23.30 15.02
N ILE A 64 5.63 -23.80 13.78
CA ILE A 64 5.34 -23.02 12.59
C ILE A 64 3.89 -22.52 12.60
N ASP A 65 2.92 -23.42 12.88
CA ASP A 65 1.50 -23.04 12.99
C ASP A 65 1.27 -21.99 14.09
N ALA A 66 1.98 -22.09 15.23
CA ALA A 66 1.90 -21.10 16.31
C ALA A 66 2.44 -19.74 15.89
N LEU A 67 3.55 -19.69 15.15
CA LEU A 67 4.13 -18.46 14.61
C LEU A 67 3.19 -17.81 13.59
N ASP A 68 2.61 -18.60 12.68
CA ASP A 68 1.63 -18.13 11.70
C ASP A 68 0.34 -17.63 12.38
N ALA A 69 -0.10 -18.30 13.45
CA ALA A 69 -1.25 -17.88 14.23
C ALA A 69 -1.02 -16.54 14.94
N VAL A 70 0.19 -16.22 15.36
CA VAL A 70 0.53 -14.91 15.96
C VAL A 70 0.34 -13.80 14.92
N ILE A 71 0.77 -14.02 13.67
CA ILE A 71 0.56 -13.05 12.57
C ILE A 71 -0.93 -12.92 12.26
N ALA A 72 -1.60 -14.05 12.03
CA ALA A 72 -3.00 -14.07 11.62
C ALA A 72 -3.96 -13.49 12.68
N GLY A 73 -3.63 -13.69 13.95
CA GLY A 73 -4.41 -13.20 15.08
C GLY A 73 -4.03 -11.81 15.59
N PHE A 74 -3.06 -11.13 14.94
CA PHE A 74 -2.62 -9.82 15.38
C PHE A 74 -3.69 -8.75 15.14
N ASP A 75 -4.06 -8.03 16.19
CA ASP A 75 -5.14 -7.06 16.20
C ASP A 75 -4.72 -5.69 16.78
N PRO A 76 -5.58 -4.65 16.70
CA PRO A 76 -5.26 -3.34 17.25
C PRO A 76 -5.01 -3.32 18.77
N ALA A 77 -5.57 -4.25 19.55
CA ALA A 77 -5.31 -4.33 20.98
C ALA A 77 -3.87 -4.81 21.24
N GLN A 78 -3.41 -5.77 20.46
CA GLN A 78 -2.02 -6.27 20.52
C GLN A 78 -1.03 -5.21 20.00
N ALA A 79 -1.40 -4.45 18.98
CA ALA A 79 -0.59 -3.30 18.55
C ALA A 79 -0.46 -2.24 19.66
N ALA A 80 -1.51 -2.01 20.45
CA ALA A 80 -1.44 -1.12 21.61
C ALA A 80 -0.50 -1.65 22.70
N GLU A 81 -0.40 -2.97 22.88
CA GLU A 81 0.59 -3.58 23.78
C GLU A 81 2.03 -3.28 23.30
N VAL A 82 2.29 -3.40 21.98
CA VAL A 82 3.60 -3.04 21.40
C VAL A 82 3.89 -1.56 21.65
N LYS A 83 2.93 -0.67 21.44
CA LYS A 83 3.09 0.78 21.69
C LYS A 83 3.32 1.09 23.17
N ALA A 84 2.74 0.33 24.10
CA ALA A 84 3.01 0.48 25.52
C ALA A 84 4.47 0.12 25.88
N ILE A 85 5.05 -0.89 25.24
CA ILE A 85 6.47 -1.24 25.40
C ILE A 85 7.34 -0.15 24.77
N GLU A 86 7.00 0.32 23.57
CA GLU A 86 7.71 1.41 22.88
C GLU A 86 7.77 2.68 23.71
N ALA A 87 6.68 3.04 24.39
CA ALA A 87 6.64 4.22 25.26
C ALA A 87 7.69 4.19 26.39
N VAL A 88 8.15 3.00 26.81
CA VAL A 88 9.18 2.80 27.83
C VAL A 88 10.57 2.68 27.20
N THR A 89 10.68 1.92 26.11
CA THR A 89 11.97 1.62 25.46
C THR A 89 12.46 2.74 24.57
N ASN A 90 11.55 3.61 24.13
CA ASN A 90 11.78 4.63 23.10
C ASN A 90 12.37 4.08 21.79
N HIS A 91 11.99 2.84 21.44
CA HIS A 91 12.48 2.15 20.24
C HIS A 91 11.39 1.22 19.71
N ASP A 92 10.85 1.53 18.54
CA ASP A 92 9.68 0.89 17.93
C ASP A 92 9.90 -0.57 17.52
N VAL A 93 10.95 -0.87 16.76
CA VAL A 93 11.24 -2.24 16.30
C VAL A 93 11.66 -3.14 17.49
N LYS A 94 12.42 -2.60 18.45
CA LYS A 94 12.80 -3.35 19.65
C LYS A 94 11.60 -3.65 20.55
N ALA A 95 10.61 -2.76 20.60
CA ALA A 95 9.38 -2.99 21.32
C ALA A 95 8.61 -4.19 20.75
N LEU A 96 8.56 -4.32 19.44
CA LEU A 96 7.94 -5.47 18.77
C LEU A 96 8.69 -6.78 19.08
N GLU A 97 10.01 -6.78 19.05
CA GLU A 97 10.83 -7.96 19.44
C GLU A 97 10.50 -8.40 20.88
N TYR A 98 10.44 -7.47 21.82
CA TYR A 98 10.07 -7.79 23.21
C TYR A 98 8.65 -8.31 23.33
N TRP A 99 7.71 -7.72 22.61
CA TRP A 99 6.33 -8.20 22.58
C TRP A 99 6.24 -9.62 22.02
N LEU A 100 6.95 -9.90 20.92
CA LEU A 100 6.96 -11.22 20.28
C LEU A 100 7.55 -12.29 21.21
N LYS A 101 8.67 -12.02 21.88
CA LYS A 101 9.26 -12.90 22.90
C LYS A 101 8.26 -13.20 24.02
N LYS A 102 7.56 -12.17 24.52
CA LYS A 102 6.53 -12.34 25.55
C LYS A 102 5.34 -13.16 25.05
N LYS A 103 4.90 -12.93 23.82
CA LYS A 103 3.76 -13.61 23.21
C LYS A 103 4.01 -15.09 22.99
N LEU A 104 5.25 -15.47 22.74
CA LEU A 104 5.68 -16.84 22.48
C LEU A 104 6.38 -17.50 23.70
N ALA A 105 6.27 -16.91 24.89
CA ALA A 105 6.96 -17.39 26.09
C ALA A 105 6.65 -18.85 26.45
N ASP A 106 5.48 -19.35 26.11
CA ASP A 106 5.07 -20.75 26.36
C ASP A 106 5.54 -21.72 25.24
N ASN A 107 6.11 -21.23 24.14
CA ASN A 107 6.65 -22.07 23.09
C ASN A 107 8.13 -22.37 23.34
N ALA A 108 8.42 -23.57 23.83
CA ALA A 108 9.77 -23.96 24.21
C ALA A 108 10.78 -23.98 23.06
N GLU A 109 10.35 -24.28 21.82
CA GLU A 109 11.23 -24.28 20.65
C GLU A 109 11.65 -22.84 20.30
N VAL A 110 10.70 -21.89 20.29
CA VAL A 110 11.01 -20.48 20.03
C VAL A 110 11.84 -19.88 21.16
N MET A 111 11.49 -20.16 22.42
CA MET A 111 12.23 -19.60 23.57
C MET A 111 13.67 -20.08 23.65
N ARG A 112 13.97 -21.28 23.16
CA ARG A 112 15.35 -21.78 23.06
C ARG A 112 16.21 -20.91 22.12
N VAL A 113 15.61 -20.31 21.10
CA VAL A 113 16.29 -19.50 20.09
C VAL A 113 15.79 -18.05 20.07
N ALA A 114 15.23 -17.57 21.17
CA ALA A 114 14.61 -16.25 21.25
C ALA A 114 15.56 -15.08 20.89
N GLU A 115 16.88 -15.26 21.09
CA GLU A 115 17.89 -14.26 20.72
C GLU A 115 18.16 -14.19 19.22
N PHE A 116 17.62 -15.13 18.42
CA PHE A 116 17.66 -15.08 16.95
C PHE A 116 16.47 -14.32 16.33
N ILE A 117 15.49 -13.90 17.13
CA ILE A 117 14.52 -12.88 16.71
C ILE A 117 15.31 -11.60 16.44
N HIS A 118 15.12 -10.99 15.26
CA HIS A 118 15.89 -9.82 14.82
C HIS A 118 17.41 -10.07 14.63
N PHE A 119 17.83 -11.33 14.51
CA PHE A 119 19.26 -11.70 14.44
C PHE A 119 19.96 -10.98 13.30
N ALA A 120 21.06 -10.29 13.63
CA ALA A 120 21.93 -9.52 12.72
C ALA A 120 21.25 -8.41 11.90
N CYS A 121 19.93 -8.19 12.11
CA CYS A 121 19.19 -7.14 11.43
C CYS A 121 19.47 -5.76 12.02
N THR A 122 19.34 -4.74 11.21
CA THR A 122 19.07 -3.36 11.63
C THR A 122 17.56 -3.09 11.54
N SER A 123 17.07 -2.07 12.24
CA SER A 123 15.63 -1.72 12.18
C SER A 123 15.14 -1.48 10.76
N GLU A 124 15.99 -0.95 9.89
CA GLU A 124 15.63 -0.68 8.50
C GLU A 124 15.50 -1.96 7.66
N ASP A 125 16.16 -3.06 8.02
CA ASP A 125 15.92 -4.37 7.37
C ASP A 125 14.45 -4.77 7.52
N ILE A 126 13.87 -4.49 8.68
CA ILE A 126 12.47 -4.77 8.97
C ILE A 126 11.54 -3.70 8.37
N ASN A 127 11.92 -2.41 8.50
CA ASN A 127 11.09 -1.29 8.04
C ASN A 127 10.91 -1.26 6.52
N ASN A 128 11.99 -1.40 5.75
CA ASN A 128 11.89 -1.36 4.29
C ASN A 128 11.00 -2.49 3.76
N LEU A 129 11.16 -3.71 4.28
CA LEU A 129 10.33 -4.85 3.90
C LEU A 129 8.88 -4.63 4.34
N ALA A 130 8.63 -4.10 5.55
CA ALA A 130 7.29 -3.79 6.01
C ALA A 130 6.61 -2.74 5.11
N HIS A 131 7.30 -1.65 4.74
CA HIS A 131 6.77 -0.64 3.82
C HIS A 131 6.49 -1.21 2.42
N GLY A 132 7.39 -2.05 1.89
CA GLY A 132 7.17 -2.76 0.64
C GLY A 132 5.91 -3.62 0.67
N LEU A 133 5.71 -4.39 1.75
CA LEU A 133 4.53 -5.23 1.95
C LEU A 133 3.24 -4.41 2.12
N MET A 134 3.28 -3.27 2.82
CA MET A 134 2.14 -2.36 2.95
C MET A 134 1.69 -1.85 1.58
N LEU A 135 2.63 -1.34 0.78
CA LEU A 135 2.36 -0.82 -0.56
C LEU A 135 1.89 -1.91 -1.52
N GLN A 136 2.52 -3.08 -1.49
CA GLN A 136 2.13 -4.22 -2.32
C GLN A 136 0.69 -4.66 -2.02
N ALA A 137 0.35 -4.83 -0.74
CA ALA A 137 -0.98 -5.26 -0.32
C ALA A 137 -2.04 -4.20 -0.64
N ALA A 138 -1.81 -2.93 -0.31
CA ALA A 138 -2.73 -1.85 -0.63
C ALA A 138 -2.97 -1.72 -2.14
N ARG A 139 -1.91 -1.82 -2.94
CA ARG A 139 -2.00 -1.82 -4.41
C ARG A 139 -2.88 -2.95 -4.91
N ARG A 140 -2.61 -4.19 -4.46
CA ARG A 140 -3.32 -5.40 -4.90
C ARG A 140 -4.78 -5.43 -4.45
N ASP A 141 -5.02 -5.14 -3.18
CA ASP A 141 -6.30 -5.42 -2.52
C ASP A 141 -7.29 -4.25 -2.59
N VAL A 142 -6.80 -3.03 -2.76
CA VAL A 142 -7.63 -1.82 -2.70
C VAL A 142 -7.51 -0.95 -3.95
N MET A 143 -6.30 -0.52 -4.30
CA MET A 143 -6.13 0.55 -5.27
C MET A 143 -6.37 0.09 -6.71
N LEU A 144 -5.78 -1.04 -7.14
CA LEU A 144 -6.06 -1.61 -8.46
C LEU A 144 -7.52 -2.04 -8.63
N PRO A 145 -8.16 -2.73 -7.66
CA PRO A 145 -9.58 -3.02 -7.75
C PRO A 145 -10.48 -1.78 -7.83
N ALA A 146 -10.12 -0.68 -7.16
CA ALA A 146 -10.86 0.58 -7.26
C ALA A 146 -10.76 1.17 -8.69
N LEU A 147 -9.55 1.17 -9.25
CA LEU A 147 -9.32 1.62 -10.63
C LEU A 147 -10.01 0.71 -11.66
N ASP A 148 -10.02 -0.61 -11.43
CA ASP A 148 -10.68 -1.58 -12.31
C ASP A 148 -12.21 -1.33 -12.34
N ARG A 149 -12.84 -1.04 -11.19
CA ARG A 149 -14.27 -0.67 -11.17
C ARG A 149 -14.56 0.62 -11.94
N LEU A 150 -13.69 1.62 -11.83
CA LEU A 150 -13.83 2.86 -12.60
C LEU A 150 -13.66 2.60 -14.10
N LEU A 151 -12.65 1.84 -14.49
CA LEU A 151 -12.39 1.46 -15.88
C LEU A 151 -13.59 0.72 -16.48
N GLU A 152 -14.18 -0.21 -15.76
CA GLU A 152 -15.34 -0.96 -16.22
C GLU A 152 -16.54 -0.03 -16.44
N ARG A 153 -16.80 0.87 -15.49
CA ARG A 153 -17.88 1.84 -15.63
C ARG A 153 -17.69 2.78 -16.81
N LEU A 154 -16.49 3.27 -17.02
CA LEU A 154 -16.18 4.13 -18.18
C LEU A 154 -16.31 3.36 -19.51
N ARG A 155 -15.92 2.08 -19.54
CA ARG A 155 -16.07 1.20 -20.70
C ARG A 155 -17.55 0.98 -21.04
N GLU A 156 -18.38 0.67 -20.05
CA GLU A 156 -19.83 0.56 -20.24
C GLU A 156 -20.43 1.83 -20.84
N LEU A 157 -20.08 2.99 -20.32
CA LEU A 157 -20.54 4.28 -20.82
C LEU A 157 -20.01 4.54 -22.24
N ALA A 158 -18.76 4.19 -22.55
CA ALA A 158 -18.21 4.32 -23.89
C ALA A 158 -19.00 3.50 -24.91
N HIS A 159 -19.35 2.26 -24.57
CA HIS A 159 -20.22 1.43 -25.44
C HIS A 159 -21.64 1.96 -25.51
N GLN A 160 -22.24 2.34 -24.38
CA GLN A 160 -23.61 2.87 -24.34
C GLN A 160 -23.79 4.11 -25.22
N PHE A 161 -22.77 4.95 -25.33
CA PHE A 161 -22.80 6.22 -26.08
C PHE A 161 -21.95 6.17 -27.37
N ALA A 162 -21.68 4.98 -27.89
CA ALA A 162 -20.84 4.79 -29.09
C ALA A 162 -21.38 5.53 -30.28
N ASP A 163 -22.70 5.56 -30.48
CA ASP A 163 -23.40 6.18 -31.58
C ASP A 163 -23.95 7.59 -31.25
N MET A 164 -23.70 8.11 -30.03
CA MET A 164 -24.18 9.43 -29.63
C MET A 164 -23.27 10.52 -30.23
N PRO A 165 -23.75 11.29 -31.22
CA PRO A 165 -22.93 12.31 -31.86
C PRO A 165 -22.61 13.44 -30.89
N MET A 166 -21.38 13.92 -30.96
CA MET A 166 -20.86 15.01 -30.15
C MET A 166 -19.99 15.93 -31.03
N MET A 167 -20.15 17.24 -30.87
CA MET A 167 -19.28 18.20 -31.52
C MET A 167 -17.95 18.27 -30.78
N SER A 168 -16.87 17.89 -31.47
CA SER A 168 -15.53 18.15 -30.92
C SER A 168 -15.17 19.64 -31.05
N ARG A 169 -14.24 20.09 -30.23
CA ARG A 169 -13.76 21.47 -30.24
C ARG A 169 -12.24 21.52 -30.19
N THR A 170 -11.69 22.48 -30.95
CA THR A 170 -10.27 22.86 -30.86
C THR A 170 -10.19 24.36 -30.64
N HIS A 171 -9.35 24.83 -29.76
CA HIS A 171 -9.28 26.26 -29.40
C HIS A 171 -10.65 26.86 -29.01
N GLY A 172 -11.50 26.04 -28.37
CA GLY A 172 -12.87 26.42 -28.02
C GLY A 172 -13.86 26.50 -29.17
N GLN A 173 -13.42 26.33 -30.45
CA GLN A 173 -14.26 26.42 -31.64
C GLN A 173 -14.79 25.07 -32.09
N PRO A 174 -16.01 25.00 -32.66
CA PRO A 174 -16.55 23.79 -33.26
C PRO A 174 -15.59 23.22 -34.31
N ALA A 175 -15.36 21.94 -34.25
CA ALA A 175 -14.50 21.19 -35.18
C ALA A 175 -15.26 20.01 -35.79
N THR A 176 -14.58 18.92 -36.12
CA THR A 176 -15.19 17.73 -36.70
C THR A 176 -16.08 17.00 -35.67
N PRO A 177 -17.27 16.52 -36.07
CA PRO A 177 -18.08 15.67 -35.18
C PRO A 177 -17.35 14.40 -34.74
N THR A 178 -17.59 14.02 -33.48
CA THR A 178 -17.16 12.76 -32.88
C THR A 178 -18.35 12.08 -32.19
N THR A 179 -18.11 11.13 -31.32
CA THR A 179 -19.14 10.57 -30.43
C THR A 179 -18.70 10.64 -28.95
N LEU A 180 -19.66 10.75 -28.06
CA LEU A 180 -19.38 10.72 -26.62
C LEU A 180 -18.70 9.40 -26.22
N GLY A 181 -19.11 8.28 -26.82
CA GLY A 181 -18.45 6.99 -26.59
C GLY A 181 -16.98 7.00 -26.97
N LYS A 182 -16.60 7.67 -28.07
CA LYS A 182 -15.19 7.80 -28.50
C LYS A 182 -14.36 8.65 -27.52
N GLU A 183 -14.93 9.73 -26.99
CA GLU A 183 -14.27 10.55 -25.96
C GLU A 183 -13.96 9.72 -24.71
N LEU A 184 -14.96 8.99 -24.21
CA LEU A 184 -14.79 8.09 -23.05
C LEU A 184 -13.81 6.95 -23.33
N ALA A 185 -13.85 6.36 -24.53
CA ALA A 185 -12.94 5.27 -24.94
C ALA A 185 -11.45 5.72 -24.93
N ASN A 186 -11.18 7.01 -25.25
CA ASN A 186 -9.84 7.57 -25.12
C ASN A 186 -9.33 7.50 -23.67
N VAL A 187 -10.15 7.91 -22.71
CA VAL A 187 -9.82 7.88 -21.29
C VAL A 187 -9.62 6.43 -20.82
N VAL A 188 -10.51 5.52 -21.20
CA VAL A 188 -10.39 4.08 -20.88
C VAL A 188 -9.04 3.54 -21.37
N ALA A 189 -8.66 3.79 -22.61
CA ALA A 189 -7.41 3.30 -23.19
C ALA A 189 -6.18 3.86 -22.44
N ARG A 190 -6.21 5.13 -22.04
CA ARG A 190 -5.15 5.78 -21.27
C ARG A 190 -5.03 5.18 -19.87
N LEU A 191 -6.14 5.06 -19.14
CA LEU A 191 -6.18 4.50 -17.79
C LEU A 191 -5.81 3.03 -17.76
N GLN A 192 -6.18 2.22 -18.77
CA GLN A 192 -5.76 0.82 -18.87
C GLN A 192 -4.23 0.70 -18.94
N ARG A 193 -3.56 1.56 -19.72
CA ARG A 193 -2.09 1.58 -19.79
C ARG A 193 -1.47 2.01 -18.46
N ALA A 194 -2.00 3.07 -17.83
CA ALA A 194 -1.54 3.52 -16.53
C ALA A 194 -1.71 2.43 -15.43
N ARG A 195 -2.89 1.79 -15.40
CA ARG A 195 -3.18 0.64 -14.52
C ARG A 195 -2.18 -0.51 -14.70
N ALA A 196 -1.89 -0.85 -15.97
CA ALA A 196 -0.95 -1.93 -16.28
C ALA A 196 0.50 -1.58 -15.85
N THR A 197 0.90 -0.31 -16.00
CA THR A 197 2.21 0.17 -15.51
C THR A 197 2.26 0.10 -13.99
N THR A 198 1.27 0.65 -13.28
CA THR A 198 1.21 0.62 -11.81
C THR A 198 1.25 -0.81 -11.26
N ALA A 199 0.59 -1.75 -11.91
CA ALA A 199 0.56 -3.15 -11.48
C ALA A 199 1.93 -3.86 -11.61
N LYS A 200 2.78 -3.40 -12.53
CA LYS A 200 4.06 -4.05 -12.88
C LYS A 200 5.26 -3.50 -12.11
N VAL A 201 5.14 -2.36 -11.44
CA VAL A 201 6.27 -1.81 -10.68
C VAL A 201 6.68 -2.82 -9.60
N GLY A 202 7.91 -3.31 -9.68
CA GLY A 202 8.52 -4.12 -8.64
C GLY A 202 8.83 -3.27 -7.40
N LEU A 203 8.71 -3.84 -6.22
CA LEU A 203 9.08 -3.19 -4.98
C LEU A 203 10.33 -3.87 -4.45
N LEU A 204 11.40 -3.12 -4.33
CA LEU A 204 12.68 -3.61 -3.85
C LEU A 204 12.68 -3.73 -2.33
N GLY A 205 13.47 -4.68 -1.83
CA GLY A 205 13.69 -4.87 -0.41
C GLY A 205 15.08 -5.42 -0.12
N LYS A 206 15.57 -5.14 1.08
CA LYS A 206 16.86 -5.63 1.57
C LYS A 206 16.75 -6.19 2.97
N ILE A 207 17.64 -7.13 3.30
CA ILE A 207 17.89 -7.62 4.66
C ILE A 207 19.37 -8.01 4.75
N ASN A 208 20.26 -7.01 4.91
CA ASN A 208 21.70 -7.13 4.81
C ASN A 208 22.48 -6.37 5.88
N GLY A 209 21.78 -5.95 6.95
CA GLY A 209 22.36 -5.36 8.14
C GLY A 209 22.60 -3.85 8.07
N ALA A 210 23.28 -3.36 9.10
CA ALA A 210 23.37 -1.93 9.45
C ALA A 210 24.08 -1.05 8.41
N VAL A 211 24.85 -1.62 7.48
CA VAL A 211 25.57 -0.91 6.42
C VAL A 211 25.42 -1.57 5.05
N GLY A 212 24.54 -2.56 4.94
CA GLY A 212 24.30 -3.27 3.68
C GLY A 212 25.36 -4.31 3.29
N ASN A 213 26.27 -4.68 4.19
CA ASN A 213 27.41 -5.55 3.89
C ASN A 213 27.46 -6.84 4.74
N TYR A 214 26.35 -7.21 5.39
CA TYR A 214 26.27 -8.43 6.22
C TYR A 214 27.29 -8.51 7.36
N ASN A 215 27.79 -7.38 7.88
CA ASN A 215 28.89 -7.38 8.84
C ASN A 215 28.60 -8.22 10.11
N ALA A 216 27.44 -8.05 10.72
CA ALA A 216 27.05 -8.83 11.90
C ALA A 216 26.80 -10.30 11.55
N HIS A 217 26.21 -10.55 10.40
CA HIS A 217 25.93 -11.89 9.89
C HIS A 217 27.25 -12.67 9.68
N LEU A 218 28.20 -12.07 8.96
CA LEU A 218 29.50 -12.66 8.68
C LEU A 218 30.40 -12.78 9.92
N ALA A 219 30.22 -11.91 10.91
CA ALA A 219 30.92 -12.04 12.19
C ALA A 219 30.46 -13.29 12.96
N ALA A 220 29.18 -13.66 12.85
CA ALA A 220 28.64 -14.85 13.50
C ALA A 220 28.87 -16.14 12.67
N TYR A 221 28.59 -16.06 11.36
CA TYR A 221 28.67 -17.20 10.45
C TYR A 221 29.39 -16.78 9.16
N PRO A 222 30.75 -16.77 9.15
CA PRO A 222 31.54 -16.25 8.03
C PRO A 222 31.46 -17.07 6.74
N ASP A 223 31.15 -18.36 6.87
CA ASP A 223 31.15 -19.32 5.74
C ASP A 223 29.75 -19.51 5.13
N PHE A 224 28.74 -18.73 5.58
CA PHE A 224 27.37 -18.86 5.08
C PHE A 224 27.08 -17.87 3.95
N ASP A 225 26.34 -18.29 2.93
CA ASP A 225 25.93 -17.45 1.78
C ASP A 225 24.73 -16.57 2.16
N TRP A 226 25.02 -15.49 2.90
CA TRP A 226 24.02 -14.54 3.38
C TRP A 226 23.31 -13.80 2.26
N GLU A 227 23.99 -13.52 1.13
CA GLU A 227 23.37 -12.82 0.01
C GLU A 227 22.25 -13.66 -0.61
N ASN A 228 22.54 -14.91 -0.91
CA ASN A 228 21.54 -15.83 -1.48
C ASN A 228 20.42 -16.14 -0.47
N PHE A 229 20.76 -16.28 0.80
CA PHE A 229 19.75 -16.48 1.85
C PHE A 229 18.80 -15.28 1.95
N SER A 230 19.33 -14.05 2.05
CA SER A 230 18.54 -12.82 2.11
C SER A 230 17.67 -12.64 0.86
N ARG A 231 18.19 -12.96 -0.32
CA ARG A 231 17.42 -12.98 -1.57
C ARG A 231 16.19 -13.88 -1.45
N ARG A 232 16.36 -15.11 -1.01
CA ARG A 232 15.25 -16.06 -0.84
C ARG A 232 14.20 -15.55 0.15
N VAL A 233 14.64 -14.94 1.25
CA VAL A 233 13.71 -14.37 2.25
C VAL A 233 12.93 -13.20 1.65
N VAL A 234 13.59 -12.24 1.02
CA VAL A 234 12.92 -11.07 0.40
C VAL A 234 11.94 -11.51 -0.69
N GLU A 235 12.36 -12.43 -1.56
CA GLU A 235 11.52 -12.94 -2.65
C GLU A 235 10.35 -13.78 -2.14
N SER A 236 10.50 -14.52 -1.02
CA SER A 236 9.40 -15.26 -0.39
C SER A 236 8.31 -14.35 0.16
N LEU A 237 8.67 -13.11 0.54
CA LEU A 237 7.72 -12.06 0.92
C LEU A 237 7.01 -11.42 -0.29
N GLY A 238 7.43 -11.77 -1.52
CA GLY A 238 6.88 -11.24 -2.77
C GLY A 238 7.46 -9.89 -3.19
N LEU A 239 8.60 -9.50 -2.61
CA LEU A 239 9.37 -8.31 -2.99
C LEU A 239 10.55 -8.72 -3.89
N GLU A 240 11.16 -7.75 -4.56
CA GLU A 240 12.36 -7.97 -5.36
C GLU A 240 13.61 -7.68 -4.51
N PHE A 241 14.61 -8.54 -4.57
CA PHE A 241 15.82 -8.37 -3.76
C PHE A 241 16.73 -7.25 -4.31
N ASN A 242 17.12 -6.31 -3.44
CA ASN A 242 18.11 -5.28 -3.73
C ASN A 242 19.47 -5.65 -3.10
N PRO A 243 20.46 -6.12 -3.89
CA PRO A 243 21.75 -6.56 -3.36
C PRO A 243 22.69 -5.39 -2.95
N TYR A 244 22.51 -4.21 -3.54
CA TYR A 244 23.41 -3.08 -3.34
C TYR A 244 22.72 -1.93 -2.62
N THR A 245 22.76 -1.99 -1.30
CA THR A 245 22.20 -0.97 -0.42
C THR A 245 23.22 -0.50 0.60
N ILE A 246 22.82 0.48 1.39
CA ILE A 246 23.52 0.89 2.61
C ILE A 246 22.69 0.46 3.81
N GLN A 247 22.64 1.20 4.91
CA GLN A 247 21.69 0.94 5.98
C GLN A 247 20.25 1.05 5.48
N ILE A 248 20.00 2.08 4.67
CA ILE A 248 18.68 2.40 4.11
C ILE A 248 18.55 1.75 2.73
N GLU A 249 17.39 1.17 2.44
CA GLU A 249 16.97 0.87 1.07
C GLU A 249 16.67 2.21 0.37
N PRO A 250 17.24 2.52 -0.82
CA PRO A 250 17.12 3.85 -1.44
C PRO A 250 15.72 4.34 -1.77
N HIS A 251 14.73 3.42 -1.80
CA HIS A 251 13.32 3.71 -2.10
C HIS A 251 13.03 4.20 -3.52
N ASP A 252 13.94 4.00 -4.46
CA ASP A 252 13.75 4.38 -5.87
C ASP A 252 12.54 3.66 -6.49
N SER A 253 12.33 2.40 -6.13
CA SER A 253 11.17 1.61 -6.57
C SER A 253 9.84 2.14 -6.01
N LEU A 254 9.86 2.70 -4.80
CA LEU A 254 8.71 3.37 -4.22
C LEU A 254 8.38 4.65 -4.99
N ALA A 255 9.40 5.43 -5.35
CA ALA A 255 9.24 6.61 -6.18
C ALA A 255 8.66 6.26 -7.55
N GLU A 256 9.14 5.19 -8.19
CA GLU A 256 8.59 4.68 -9.46
C GLU A 256 7.10 4.31 -9.32
N LEU A 257 6.72 3.65 -8.22
CA LEU A 257 5.32 3.34 -7.96
C LEU A 257 4.47 4.60 -7.82
N PHE A 258 4.95 5.60 -7.08
CA PHE A 258 4.23 6.87 -6.90
C PHE A 258 4.13 7.66 -8.20
N ASP A 259 5.17 7.66 -9.04
CA ASP A 259 5.13 8.26 -10.37
C ASP A 259 4.10 7.56 -11.29
N ALA A 260 3.97 6.23 -11.19
CA ALA A 260 2.96 5.49 -11.92
C ALA A 260 1.53 5.87 -11.50
N TYR A 261 1.30 6.06 -10.18
CA TYR A 261 0.03 6.59 -9.67
C TYR A 261 -0.21 8.04 -10.12
N ALA A 262 0.80 8.91 -10.05
CA ALA A 262 0.70 10.30 -10.47
C ALA A 262 0.26 10.41 -11.93
N ARG A 263 0.81 9.59 -12.83
CA ARG A 263 0.36 9.53 -14.25
C ARG A 263 -1.09 9.11 -14.38
N GLY A 264 -1.54 8.13 -13.59
CA GLY A 264 -2.94 7.72 -13.55
C GLY A 264 -3.85 8.87 -13.10
N ASN A 265 -3.44 9.56 -12.04
CA ASN A 265 -4.17 10.71 -11.49
C ASN A 265 -4.27 11.87 -12.46
N LEU A 266 -3.22 12.17 -13.24
CA LEU A 266 -3.29 13.19 -14.31
C LEU A 266 -4.36 12.88 -15.37
N ILE A 267 -4.56 11.60 -15.70
CA ILE A 267 -5.63 11.20 -16.62
C ILE A 267 -7.01 11.41 -15.98
N LEU A 268 -7.14 11.16 -14.69
CA LEU A 268 -8.39 11.40 -13.94
C LEU A 268 -8.69 12.90 -13.82
N ILE A 269 -7.68 13.73 -13.60
CA ILE A 269 -7.81 15.20 -13.61
C ILE A 269 -8.30 15.68 -14.98
N ASP A 270 -7.71 15.20 -16.08
CA ASP A 270 -8.17 15.52 -17.44
C ASP A 270 -9.66 15.15 -17.61
N LEU A 271 -10.05 13.94 -17.21
CA LEU A 271 -11.44 13.49 -17.28
C LEU A 271 -12.38 14.40 -16.47
N CYS A 272 -12.01 14.75 -15.24
CA CYS A 272 -12.83 15.59 -14.37
C CYS A 272 -13.02 16.98 -14.98
N ARG A 273 -11.96 17.57 -15.52
CA ARG A 273 -11.99 18.88 -16.19
C ARG A 273 -12.80 18.85 -17.47
N ASP A 274 -12.69 17.82 -18.28
CA ASP A 274 -13.48 17.64 -19.49
C ASP A 274 -14.97 17.54 -19.15
N ILE A 275 -15.35 16.70 -18.19
CA ILE A 275 -16.75 16.57 -17.74
C ILE A 275 -17.28 17.90 -17.21
N TRP A 276 -16.50 18.62 -16.41
CA TRP A 276 -16.87 19.97 -15.95
C TRP A 276 -17.10 20.95 -17.10
N ALA A 277 -16.17 20.97 -18.07
CA ALA A 277 -16.31 21.79 -19.28
C ALA A 277 -17.54 21.41 -20.10
N TYR A 278 -17.83 20.11 -20.24
CA TYR A 278 -19.01 19.64 -20.97
C TYR A 278 -20.33 20.01 -20.27
N ILE A 279 -20.36 20.05 -18.94
CA ILE A 279 -21.49 20.59 -18.19
C ILE A 279 -21.65 22.09 -18.46
N SER A 280 -20.56 22.86 -18.41
CA SER A 280 -20.56 24.29 -18.67
C SER A 280 -21.01 24.64 -20.10
N LEU A 281 -20.65 23.83 -21.10
CA LEU A 281 -21.04 23.97 -22.51
C LEU A 281 -22.45 23.44 -22.83
N GLY A 282 -23.13 22.82 -21.84
CA GLY A 282 -24.48 22.30 -21.98
C GLY A 282 -24.56 20.93 -22.69
N TYR A 283 -23.44 20.22 -22.87
CA TYR A 283 -23.47 18.83 -23.35
C TYR A 283 -24.05 17.88 -22.29
N PHE A 284 -23.81 18.16 -21.01
CA PHE A 284 -24.36 17.39 -19.88
C PHE A 284 -25.22 18.27 -19.00
N ARG A 285 -26.19 17.63 -18.33
CA ARG A 285 -26.97 18.23 -17.25
C ARG A 285 -26.76 17.39 -15.98
N GLN A 286 -26.53 18.08 -14.87
CA GLN A 286 -26.47 17.44 -13.58
C GLN A 286 -27.87 17.06 -13.10
N LYS A 287 -28.02 15.86 -12.53
CA LYS A 287 -29.24 15.44 -11.88
C LYS A 287 -29.30 16.07 -10.48
N LEU A 288 -30.39 16.73 -10.19
CA LEU A 288 -30.66 17.23 -8.85
C LEU A 288 -30.94 16.06 -7.90
N LYS A 289 -30.32 16.05 -6.74
CA LYS A 289 -30.71 15.20 -5.64
C LYS A 289 -31.61 15.99 -4.67
N ALA A 290 -32.75 15.41 -4.30
CA ALA A 290 -33.65 16.07 -3.36
C ALA A 290 -32.95 16.35 -2.02
N GLY A 291 -33.01 17.60 -1.56
CA GLY A 291 -32.37 18.04 -0.32
C GLY A 291 -30.94 18.55 -0.46
N GLU A 292 -30.32 18.45 -1.65
CA GLU A 292 -29.02 19.10 -1.88
C GLU A 292 -29.19 20.59 -2.22
N VAL A 293 -28.38 21.44 -1.61
CA VAL A 293 -28.33 22.88 -1.86
C VAL A 293 -27.07 23.18 -2.66
N GLY A 294 -27.24 23.51 -3.94
CA GLY A 294 -26.13 23.79 -4.87
C GLY A 294 -25.43 25.13 -4.63
N SER A 295 -26.11 26.09 -4.01
CA SER A 295 -25.57 27.40 -3.64
C SER A 295 -26.41 28.01 -2.52
N SER A 296 -25.77 28.70 -1.59
CA SER A 296 -26.44 29.40 -0.50
C SER A 296 -27.26 30.60 -0.99
N THR A 297 -26.86 31.20 -2.12
CA THR A 297 -27.46 32.42 -2.65
C THR A 297 -28.21 32.25 -3.98
N MET A 298 -27.95 31.17 -4.70
CA MET A 298 -28.51 30.85 -6.03
C MET A 298 -29.12 29.45 -6.04
N PRO A 299 -30.38 29.26 -5.60
CA PRO A 299 -31.00 27.94 -5.44
C PRO A 299 -31.07 27.10 -6.72
N HIS A 300 -31.08 27.76 -7.89
CA HIS A 300 -31.12 27.13 -9.21
C HIS A 300 -29.76 26.61 -9.69
N LYS A 301 -28.64 26.99 -9.01
CA LYS A 301 -27.28 26.62 -9.38
C LYS A 301 -26.91 25.29 -8.79
N VAL A 302 -26.51 24.33 -9.61
CA VAL A 302 -25.98 23.03 -9.22
C VAL A 302 -24.51 22.94 -9.64
N ASN A 303 -23.61 22.80 -8.67
CA ASN A 303 -22.19 22.72 -8.93
C ASN A 303 -21.76 21.27 -9.20
N PRO A 304 -20.80 21.01 -10.11
CA PRO A 304 -20.25 19.67 -10.35
C PRO A 304 -19.23 19.25 -9.26
N ILE A 305 -19.65 19.30 -7.98
CA ILE A 305 -18.79 19.16 -6.80
C ILE A 305 -18.02 17.83 -6.79
N ASP A 306 -18.62 16.73 -7.28
CA ASP A 306 -17.93 15.43 -7.30
C ASP A 306 -16.70 15.46 -8.22
N PHE A 307 -16.78 16.16 -9.35
CA PHE A 307 -15.65 16.32 -10.29
C PHE A 307 -14.62 17.34 -9.77
N GLU A 308 -15.07 18.41 -9.13
CA GLU A 308 -14.22 19.40 -8.47
C GLU A 308 -13.42 18.77 -7.31
N ASN A 309 -14.05 17.94 -6.49
CA ASN A 309 -13.38 17.25 -5.37
C ASN A 309 -12.45 16.11 -5.82
N ALA A 310 -12.64 15.57 -7.01
CA ALA A 310 -11.80 14.50 -7.57
C ALA A 310 -10.54 15.04 -8.28
N GLU A 311 -10.53 16.33 -8.66
CA GLU A 311 -9.37 17.03 -9.22
C GLU A 311 -8.30 17.29 -8.18
#